data_f90522ec46bacdcfe4e99da9a10633f8
#
_entry.id   f90522ec46bacdcfe4e99da9a10633f8
#
_cell.length_a   1.000
_cell.length_b   1.000
_cell.length_c   1.000
_cell.angle_alpha   90.00
_cell.angle_beta   90.00
_cell.angle_gamma   90.00
#
_symmetry.space_group_name_H-M   'P 1'
#
loop_
_entity.id
_entity.type
_entity.pdbx_description
1 polymer ?
#
loop_
_entity_poly.entity_id
_entity_poly.type
_entity_poly.pdbx_seq_one_letter_code
_entity_poly.pdbx_strand_id
1 'polypeptide(L)'
;MDLKQQNVLFFSRTMGMGGTSNVMIQMCKILKPKVNKMVVCSTGGPMVKTLEEMGILHIQINDVGKHDPATFIKVINQISKIIKNEEITVVHTHHRMAAFYAAVVKKRHNFILINTSHN
;
A
#
# COMPACT_ATOMS: atom_id res chain seq x y z
N MET A 1 20.55 -0.04 1.22
CA MET A 1 19.40 0.76 0.71
C MET A 1 19.41 2.13 1.39
N ASP A 2 19.39 3.19 0.62
CA ASP A 2 19.26 4.54 1.17
C ASP A 2 17.78 4.88 1.29
N LEU A 3 17.26 4.93 2.51
CA LEU A 3 15.84 5.19 2.77
C LEU A 3 15.37 6.53 2.20
N LYS A 4 16.23 7.56 2.23
CA LYS A 4 15.86 8.88 1.75
C LYS A 4 15.59 8.93 0.24
N GLN A 5 16.00 7.91 -0.50
CA GLN A 5 15.76 7.81 -1.93
C GLN A 5 14.58 6.89 -2.27
N GLN A 6 13.98 6.28 -1.25
CA GLN A 6 12.91 5.30 -1.48
C GLN A 6 11.54 5.94 -1.49
N ASN A 7 10.70 5.48 -2.42
CA ASN A 7 9.29 5.83 -2.49
C ASN A 7 8.51 4.58 -2.08
N VAL A 8 7.80 4.66 -0.96
CA VAL A 8 7.19 3.50 -0.32
C VAL A 8 5.68 3.51 -0.52
N LEU A 9 5.15 2.39 -0.97
CA LEU A 9 3.71 2.15 -1.04
C LEU A 9 3.32 1.16 0.05
N PHE A 10 2.49 1.59 0.98
CA PHE A 10 1.85 0.70 1.93
C PHE A 10 0.54 0.23 1.31
N PHE A 11 0.38 -1.07 1.17
CA PHE A 11 -0.76 -1.67 0.48
C PHE A 11 -1.51 -2.56 1.47
N SER A 12 -2.74 -2.16 1.79
CA SER A 12 -3.62 -2.88 2.69
C SER A 12 -4.99 -3.03 2.06
N ARG A 13 -5.84 -3.88 2.65
CA ARG A 13 -7.20 -4.05 2.17
C ARG A 13 -8.07 -2.86 2.55
N THR A 14 -8.06 -2.48 3.82
CA THR A 14 -8.87 -1.37 4.32
C THR A 14 -8.07 -0.50 5.29
N MET A 15 -8.55 0.71 5.53
CA MET A 15 -8.06 1.59 6.58
C MET A 15 -9.15 1.76 7.65
N GLY A 16 -9.74 0.65 8.06
CA GLY A 16 -10.74 0.62 9.13
C GLY A 16 -10.11 0.83 10.50
N MET A 17 -10.95 1.01 11.51
CA MET A 17 -10.50 1.15 12.89
C MET A 17 -10.20 -0.24 13.46
N GLY A 18 -8.93 -0.55 13.67
CA GLY A 18 -8.53 -1.84 14.19
C GLY A 18 -7.03 -1.95 14.34
N GLY A 19 -6.55 -3.10 14.84
CA GLY A 19 -5.15 -3.31 15.15
C GLY A 19 -4.22 -3.16 13.97
N THR A 20 -4.60 -3.73 12.81
CA THR A 20 -3.77 -3.67 11.60
C THR A 20 -3.59 -2.23 11.13
N SER A 21 -4.67 -1.45 11.10
CA SER A 21 -4.59 -0.04 10.68
C SER A 21 -3.77 0.78 11.66
N ASN A 22 -3.92 0.53 12.97
CA ASN A 22 -3.14 1.24 13.98
C ASN A 22 -1.65 0.95 13.85
N VAL A 23 -1.28 -0.31 13.62
CA VAL A 23 0.12 -0.69 13.41
C VAL A 23 0.66 -0.01 12.16
N MET A 24 -0.11 0.01 11.08
CA MET A 24 0.31 0.62 9.84
C MET A 24 0.55 2.12 10.00
N ILE A 25 -0.34 2.80 10.73
CA ILE A 25 -0.19 4.24 10.99
C ILE A 25 1.05 4.51 11.84
N GLN A 26 1.34 3.68 12.84
CA GLN A 26 2.55 3.83 13.64
C GLN A 26 3.81 3.66 12.78
N MET A 27 3.81 2.68 11.88
CA MET A 27 4.91 2.51 10.95
C MET A 27 5.07 3.71 10.03
N CYS A 28 3.95 4.28 9.56
CA CYS A 28 3.98 5.48 8.73
C CYS A 28 4.59 6.67 9.48
N LYS A 29 4.25 6.84 10.74
CA LYS A 29 4.81 7.92 11.56
C LYS A 29 6.33 7.81 11.69
N ILE A 30 6.81 6.57 11.84
CA ILE A 30 8.25 6.33 12.00
C ILE A 30 8.98 6.51 10.68
N LEU A 31 8.42 6.01 9.58
CA LEU A 31 9.10 5.97 8.30
C LEU A 31 8.99 7.25 7.48
N LYS A 32 7.87 7.97 7.59
CA LYS A 32 7.62 9.13 6.72
C LYS A 32 8.78 10.13 6.71
N PRO A 33 9.37 10.53 7.85
CA PRO A 33 10.49 11.46 7.82
C PRO A 33 11.79 10.88 7.27
N LYS A 34 11.85 9.55 7.11
CA LYS A 34 13.08 8.85 6.71
C LYS A 34 13.12 8.47 5.22
N VAL A 35 11.96 8.51 4.55
CA VAL A 35 11.87 8.13 3.13
C VAL A 35 11.57 9.35 2.28
N ASN A 36 11.75 9.21 0.97
CA ASN A 36 11.47 10.32 0.06
C ASN A 36 9.98 10.56 -0.10
N LYS A 37 9.19 9.49 -0.28
CA LYS A 37 7.76 9.59 -0.50
C LYS A 37 7.07 8.40 0.16
N MET A 38 5.88 8.63 0.70
CA MET A 38 5.06 7.57 1.26
C MET A 38 3.63 7.70 0.75
N VAL A 39 3.12 6.60 0.21
CA VAL A 39 1.76 6.51 -0.33
C VAL A 39 1.09 5.29 0.30
N VAL A 40 -0.20 5.39 0.59
CA VAL A 40 -0.99 4.27 1.09
C VAL A 40 -2.12 4.00 0.10
N CYS A 41 -2.36 2.76 -0.24
CA CYS A 41 -3.54 2.38 -1.03
C CYS A 41 -4.36 1.33 -0.30
N SER A 42 -5.67 1.46 -0.39
CA SER A 42 -6.64 0.56 0.24
C SER A 42 -8.03 0.88 -0.29
N THR A 43 -9.04 0.13 0.14
CA THR A 43 -10.44 0.45 -0.19
C THR A 43 -10.93 1.70 0.56
N GLY A 44 -10.15 2.21 1.50
CA GLY A 44 -10.53 3.35 2.32
C GLY A 44 -10.99 2.95 3.71
N GLY A 45 -11.51 3.90 4.45
CA GLY A 45 -11.99 3.70 5.81
C GLY A 45 -11.77 4.94 6.66
N PRO A 46 -12.22 4.91 7.93
CA PRO A 46 -12.12 6.10 8.79
C PRO A 46 -10.69 6.56 9.09
N MET A 47 -9.70 5.68 8.98
CA MET A 47 -8.30 6.05 9.27
C MET A 47 -7.61 6.76 8.11
N VAL A 48 -8.28 6.89 6.94
CA VAL A 48 -7.72 7.65 5.81
C VAL A 48 -7.49 9.10 6.21
N LYS A 49 -8.41 9.69 6.96
CA LYS A 49 -8.27 11.06 7.41
C LYS A 49 -7.00 11.26 8.24
N THR A 50 -6.67 10.29 9.10
CA THR A 50 -5.44 10.34 9.90
C THR A 50 -4.21 10.37 9.01
N LEU A 51 -4.20 9.57 7.93
CA LEU A 51 -3.10 9.57 6.97
C LEU A 51 -2.96 10.93 6.28
N GLU A 52 -4.08 11.49 5.86
CA GLU A 52 -4.09 12.80 5.19
C GLU A 52 -3.57 13.90 6.10
N GLU A 53 -3.94 13.86 7.39
CA GLU A 53 -3.45 14.81 8.37
C GLU A 53 -1.95 14.69 8.60
N MET A 54 -1.37 13.52 8.34
CA MET A 54 0.07 13.28 8.41
C MET A 54 0.80 13.68 7.12
N GLY A 55 0.06 14.17 6.11
CA GLY A 55 0.66 14.51 4.83
C GLY A 55 0.95 13.31 3.94
N ILE A 56 0.27 12.19 4.17
CA ILE A 56 0.45 10.97 3.38
C ILE A 56 -0.69 10.85 2.38
N LEU A 57 -0.33 10.64 1.10
CA LEU A 57 -1.32 10.45 0.04
C LEU A 57 -1.96 9.09 0.19
N HIS A 58 -3.29 9.04 0.25
CA HIS A 58 -4.05 7.80 0.18
C HIS A 58 -4.74 7.70 -1.17
N ILE A 59 -4.57 6.57 -1.85
CA ILE A 59 -5.21 6.31 -3.14
C ILE A 59 -6.18 5.14 -2.95
N GLN A 60 -7.45 5.37 -3.25
CA GLN A 60 -8.47 4.35 -3.12
C GLN A 60 -8.40 3.37 -4.28
N ILE A 61 -8.50 2.08 -3.95
CA ILE A 61 -8.53 0.99 -4.94
C ILE A 61 -9.74 0.10 -4.68
N ASN A 62 -10.03 -0.79 -5.63
CA ASN A 62 -11.10 -1.77 -5.45
C ASN A 62 -10.68 -2.83 -4.42
N ASP A 63 -11.66 -3.55 -3.88
CA ASP A 63 -11.44 -4.49 -2.79
C ASP A 63 -10.67 -5.74 -3.24
N VAL A 64 -9.47 -5.93 -2.71
CA VAL A 64 -8.66 -7.12 -2.98
C VAL A 64 -9.26 -8.40 -2.38
N GLY A 65 -10.24 -8.26 -1.49
CA GLY A 65 -10.93 -9.41 -0.90
C GLY A 65 -11.99 -10.02 -1.80
N LYS A 66 -12.36 -9.36 -2.90
CA LYS A 66 -13.30 -9.93 -3.87
C LYS A 66 -12.56 -10.88 -4.83
N HIS A 67 -13.19 -12.00 -5.13
CA HIS A 67 -12.55 -13.08 -5.89
C HIS A 67 -13.08 -13.22 -7.31
N ASP A 68 -13.53 -12.15 -7.94
CA ASP A 68 -13.97 -12.20 -9.33
C ASP A 68 -12.88 -11.71 -10.28
N PRO A 69 -12.80 -12.28 -11.51
CA PRO A 69 -11.74 -11.91 -12.45
C PRO A 69 -11.73 -10.45 -12.85
N ALA A 70 -12.89 -9.82 -12.96
CA ALA A 70 -12.98 -8.42 -13.37
C ALA A 70 -12.35 -7.51 -12.31
N THR A 71 -12.65 -7.77 -11.03
CA THR A 71 -12.05 -7.01 -9.93
C THR A 71 -10.54 -7.24 -9.85
N PHE A 72 -10.11 -8.51 -10.07
CA PHE A 72 -8.68 -8.83 -10.07
C PHE A 72 -7.92 -7.97 -11.10
N ILE A 73 -8.40 -7.96 -12.35
CA ILE A 73 -7.75 -7.18 -13.41
C ILE A 73 -7.75 -5.69 -13.07
N LYS A 74 -8.87 -5.18 -12.55
CA LYS A 74 -8.98 -3.78 -12.19
C LYS A 74 -7.98 -3.37 -11.11
N VAL A 75 -7.85 -4.18 -10.06
CA VAL A 75 -6.91 -3.91 -8.97
C VAL A 75 -5.47 -3.99 -9.47
N ILE A 76 -5.13 -4.99 -10.26
CA ILE A 76 -3.77 -5.10 -10.83
C ILE A 76 -3.42 -3.83 -11.64
N ASN A 77 -4.35 -3.34 -12.44
CA ASN A 77 -4.13 -2.12 -13.21
C ASN A 77 -4.01 -0.90 -12.31
N GLN A 78 -4.81 -0.81 -11.25
CA GLN A 78 -4.73 0.29 -10.29
C GLN A 78 -3.39 0.32 -9.59
N ILE A 79 -2.91 -0.83 -9.10
CA ILE A 79 -1.62 -0.92 -8.40
C ILE A 79 -0.47 -0.61 -9.36
N SER A 80 -0.50 -1.16 -10.58
CA SER A 80 0.53 -0.88 -11.58
C SER A 80 0.62 0.61 -11.88
N LYS A 81 -0.52 1.28 -11.99
CA LYS A 81 -0.58 2.71 -12.26
C LYS A 81 0.02 3.51 -11.11
N ILE A 82 -0.29 3.13 -9.87
CA ILE A 82 0.28 3.79 -8.69
C ILE A 82 1.80 3.64 -8.68
N ILE A 83 2.29 2.42 -8.90
CA ILE A 83 3.74 2.15 -8.90
C ILE A 83 4.44 3.01 -9.94
N LYS A 84 3.88 3.11 -11.12
CA LYS A 84 4.46 3.92 -12.19
C LYS A 84 4.37 5.41 -11.92
N ASN A 85 3.17 5.90 -11.58
CA ASN A 85 2.93 7.34 -11.44
C ASN A 85 3.62 7.94 -10.21
N GLU A 86 3.71 7.17 -9.12
CA GLU A 86 4.34 7.62 -7.88
C GLU A 86 5.80 7.18 -7.78
N GLU A 87 6.34 6.53 -8.81
CA GLU A 87 7.71 6.05 -8.88
C GLU A 87 8.08 5.19 -7.66
N ILE A 88 7.19 4.26 -7.32
CA ILE A 88 7.34 3.41 -6.13
C ILE A 88 8.54 2.47 -6.27
N THR A 89 9.38 2.42 -5.24
CA THR A 89 10.55 1.57 -5.19
C THR A 89 10.44 0.46 -4.16
N VAL A 90 9.54 0.62 -3.16
CA VAL A 90 9.28 -0.39 -2.12
C VAL A 90 7.77 -0.53 -1.95
N VAL A 91 7.27 -1.76 -1.98
CA VAL A 91 5.87 -2.06 -1.67
C VAL A 91 5.84 -2.86 -0.38
N HIS A 92 5.13 -2.36 0.63
CA HIS A 92 4.97 -3.04 1.91
C HIS A 92 3.49 -3.40 2.08
N THR A 93 3.20 -4.70 2.07
CA THR A 93 1.82 -5.19 2.17
C THR A 93 1.45 -5.52 3.60
N HIS A 94 0.20 -5.25 3.96
CA HIS A 94 -0.35 -5.48 5.31
C HIS A 94 -1.58 -6.36 5.30
N HIS A 95 -1.77 -7.15 4.25
CA HIS A 95 -2.90 -8.05 4.11
C HIS A 95 -2.51 -9.19 3.17
N ARG A 96 -2.98 -10.41 3.49
CA ARG A 96 -2.62 -11.60 2.70
C ARG A 96 -2.95 -11.44 1.22
N MET A 97 -4.14 -10.93 0.90
CA MET A 97 -4.53 -10.73 -0.49
C MET A 97 -3.73 -9.60 -1.14
N ALA A 98 -3.40 -8.56 -0.39
CA ALA A 98 -2.52 -7.50 -0.89
C ALA A 98 -1.16 -8.07 -1.26
N ALA A 99 -0.62 -8.98 -0.46
CA ALA A 99 0.65 -9.64 -0.77
C ALA A 99 0.59 -10.43 -2.08
N PHE A 100 -0.52 -11.12 -2.32
CA PHE A 100 -0.72 -11.85 -3.57
C PHE A 100 -0.73 -10.91 -4.78
N TYR A 101 -1.52 -9.84 -4.71
CA TYR A 101 -1.58 -8.86 -5.80
C TYR A 101 -0.23 -8.22 -6.05
N ALA A 102 0.48 -7.86 -4.99
CA ALA A 102 1.80 -7.24 -5.12
C ALA A 102 2.80 -8.19 -5.78
N ALA A 103 2.74 -9.49 -5.47
CA ALA A 103 3.59 -10.48 -6.09
C ALA A 103 3.33 -10.60 -7.60
N VAL A 104 2.05 -10.50 -8.01
CA VAL A 104 1.69 -10.52 -9.42
C VAL A 104 2.23 -9.28 -10.14
N VAL A 105 2.05 -8.11 -9.55
CA VAL A 105 2.50 -6.84 -10.13
C VAL A 105 4.03 -6.77 -10.21
N LYS A 106 4.72 -7.41 -9.27
CA LYS A 106 6.20 -7.44 -9.25
C LYS A 106 6.78 -8.04 -10.52
N LYS A 107 6.03 -8.89 -11.21
CA LYS A 107 6.49 -9.47 -12.48
C LYS A 107 6.62 -8.43 -13.60
N ARG A 108 5.95 -7.29 -13.45
CA ARG A 108 5.92 -6.22 -14.47
C ARG A 108 6.69 -4.96 -14.05
N HIS A 109 6.99 -4.83 -12.77
CA HIS A 109 7.63 -3.63 -12.23
C HIS A 109 8.77 -4.02 -11.29
N ASN A 110 9.80 -3.18 -11.27
CA ASN A 110 10.96 -3.43 -10.43
C ASN A 110 10.81 -2.67 -9.12
N PHE A 111 10.57 -3.41 -8.02
CA PHE A 111 10.50 -2.84 -6.67
C PHE A 111 10.85 -3.90 -5.64
N ILE A 112 11.14 -3.46 -4.42
CA ILE A 112 11.36 -4.37 -3.29
C ILE A 112 10.01 -4.67 -2.65
N LEU A 113 9.71 -5.94 -2.42
CA LEU A 113 8.44 -6.36 -1.81
C LEU A 113 8.68 -6.82 -0.39
N ILE A 114 7.96 -6.21 0.57
CA ILE A 114 7.98 -6.58 1.98
C ILE A 114 6.55 -6.94 2.39
N ASN A 115 6.37 -8.12 2.94
CA ASN A 115 5.05 -8.59 3.39
C ASN A 115 5.03 -8.68 4.92
N THR A 116 4.00 -8.09 5.54
CA THR A 116 3.73 -8.24 6.96
C THR A 116 2.40 -8.97 7.10
N SER A 117 2.43 -10.11 7.81
CA SER A 117 1.22 -10.90 8.05
C SER A 117 0.67 -10.59 9.44
N HIS A 118 -0.64 -10.31 9.48
CA HIS A 118 -1.37 -10.06 10.73
C HIS A 118 -2.42 -11.15 10.88
N ASN A 119 -2.22 -12.05 11.81
CA ASN A 119 -3.16 -13.14 12.08
C ASN A 119 -3.92 -12.87 13.36
#